data_68ecb9a1067cf18b3c88de34ad1b173d
#
_entry.id   68ecb9a1067cf18b3c88de34ad1b173d
#
_cell.length_a   1.000
_cell.length_b   1.000
_cell.length_c   1.000
_cell.angle_alpha   90.00
_cell.angle_beta   90.00
_cell.angle_gamma   90.00
#
_symmetry.space_group_name_H-M   'P 1'
#
loop_
_entity.id
_entity.type
_entity.pdbx_description
1 polymer ?
#
loop_
_entity_poly.entity_id
_entity_poly.type
_entity_poly.pdbx_seq_one_letter_code
_entity_poly.pdbx_strand_id
1 'polypeptide(L)'
;MFDHLSLQCDDLDASRRFYETLLGPLGITVVMEFGDVLALGGPDGAPKFWLGKQTTGGTQREIHVAFTAPNRATVDTVHRTARELGAEILHEPKEWPEYHPGYYAVFVRDPDGNNVEAVSHS
;
A
#
# COMPACT_ATOMS: atom_id res chain seq x y z
N MET A 1 12.39 14.32 3.09
CA MET A 1 12.88 13.13 3.69
C MET A 1 12.99 11.98 2.71
N PHE A 2 12.00 11.10 2.52
CA PHE A 2 12.10 10.08 1.47
C PHE A 2 11.84 10.68 0.11
N ASP A 3 12.66 10.32 -0.88
CA ASP A 3 12.36 10.57 -2.27
C ASP A 3 11.40 9.50 -2.78
N HIS A 4 11.75 8.25 -2.55
CA HIS A 4 10.92 7.12 -2.95
C HIS A 4 11.27 5.89 -2.10
N LEU A 5 10.38 4.89 -2.14
CA LEU A 5 10.56 3.61 -1.48
C LEU A 5 10.40 2.51 -2.51
N SER A 6 11.20 1.46 -2.41
CA SER A 6 11.09 0.30 -3.29
C SER A 6 10.90 -0.97 -2.46
N LEU A 7 9.91 -1.77 -2.82
CA LEU A 7 9.68 -3.10 -2.25
C LEU A 7 10.08 -4.16 -3.26
N GLN A 8 10.67 -5.24 -2.76
CA GLN A 8 10.98 -6.41 -3.58
C GLN A 8 9.88 -7.45 -3.43
N CYS A 9 9.49 -8.05 -4.55
CA CYS A 9 8.33 -8.93 -4.63
C CYS A 9 8.74 -10.29 -5.17
N ASP A 10 8.16 -11.36 -4.63
CA ASP A 10 8.35 -12.70 -5.18
C ASP A 10 7.60 -12.85 -6.50
N ASP A 11 6.38 -12.33 -6.56
CA ASP A 11 5.52 -12.34 -7.75
C ASP A 11 5.13 -10.90 -8.06
N LEU A 12 5.85 -10.29 -9.01
CA LEU A 12 5.64 -8.88 -9.35
C LEU A 12 4.24 -8.63 -9.91
N ASP A 13 3.70 -9.56 -10.71
CA ASP A 13 2.37 -9.39 -11.27
C ASP A 13 1.29 -9.40 -10.19
N ALA A 14 1.41 -10.29 -9.20
CA ALA A 14 0.48 -10.34 -8.08
C ALA A 14 0.56 -9.06 -7.24
N SER A 15 1.76 -8.58 -6.96
CA SER A 15 1.98 -7.35 -6.20
C SER A 15 1.48 -6.13 -6.96
N ARG A 16 1.71 -6.08 -8.27
CA ARG A 16 1.18 -5.01 -9.12
C ARG A 16 -0.33 -4.94 -9.00
N ARG A 17 -1.02 -6.07 -9.20
CA ARG A 17 -2.48 -6.10 -9.13
C ARG A 17 -2.99 -5.68 -7.76
N PHE A 18 -2.33 -6.18 -6.70
CA PHE A 18 -2.68 -5.83 -5.33
C PHE A 18 -2.60 -4.32 -5.10
N TYR A 19 -1.44 -3.72 -5.36
CA TYR A 19 -1.22 -2.31 -5.05
C TYR A 19 -1.98 -1.38 -5.99
N GLU A 20 -2.04 -1.72 -7.27
CA GLU A 20 -2.78 -0.92 -8.25
C GLU A 20 -4.27 -0.84 -7.87
N THR A 21 -4.83 -1.95 -7.41
CA THR A 21 -6.24 -2.02 -7.00
C THR A 21 -6.46 -1.39 -5.64
N LEU A 22 -5.63 -1.76 -4.65
CA LEU A 22 -5.79 -1.29 -3.27
C LEU A 22 -5.63 0.22 -3.16
N LEU A 23 -4.65 0.77 -3.86
CA LEU A 23 -4.29 2.19 -3.75
C LEU A 23 -5.07 3.08 -4.72
N GLY A 24 -5.87 2.49 -5.61
CA GLY A 24 -6.73 3.24 -6.53
C GLY A 24 -7.61 4.28 -5.83
N PRO A 25 -8.29 3.93 -4.73
CA PRO A 25 -9.11 4.91 -3.99
C PRO A 25 -8.33 6.11 -3.46
N LEU A 26 -7.01 5.98 -3.30
CA LEU A 26 -6.13 7.07 -2.87
C LEU A 26 -5.63 7.92 -4.04
N GLY A 27 -6.05 7.62 -5.28
CA GLY A 27 -5.57 8.32 -6.47
C GLY A 27 -4.17 7.91 -6.90
N ILE A 28 -3.70 6.75 -6.44
CA ILE A 28 -2.37 6.23 -6.77
C ILE A 28 -2.50 5.24 -7.91
N THR A 29 -1.68 5.44 -8.95
CA THR A 29 -1.70 4.60 -10.15
C THR A 29 -0.27 4.27 -10.58
N VAL A 30 -0.13 3.28 -11.47
CA VAL A 30 1.17 2.98 -12.09
C VAL A 30 1.52 4.14 -13.03
N VAL A 31 2.68 4.77 -12.78
CA VAL A 31 3.13 5.94 -13.55
C VAL A 31 4.37 5.63 -14.40
N MET A 32 5.05 4.53 -14.15
CA MET A 32 6.25 4.16 -14.88
C MET A 32 6.47 2.66 -14.77
N GLU A 33 6.88 2.02 -15.85
CA GLU A 33 7.30 0.62 -15.80
C GLU A 33 8.34 0.33 -16.87
N PHE A 34 9.34 -0.47 -16.51
CA PHE A 34 10.33 -0.99 -17.45
C PHE A 34 11.02 -2.21 -16.84
N GLY A 35 11.21 -3.25 -17.67
CA GLY A 35 11.81 -4.50 -17.20
C GLY A 35 11.01 -5.11 -16.06
N ASP A 36 11.70 -5.48 -14.99
CA ASP A 36 11.11 -6.12 -13.81
C ASP A 36 10.82 -5.13 -12.68
N VAL A 37 10.60 -3.86 -13.01
CA VAL A 37 10.27 -2.83 -12.02
C VAL A 37 9.13 -1.95 -12.53
N LEU A 38 8.34 -1.45 -11.59
CA LEU A 38 7.31 -0.46 -11.88
C LEU A 38 7.18 0.49 -10.69
N ALA A 39 6.66 1.68 -10.97
CA ALA A 39 6.45 2.68 -9.94
C ALA A 39 5.02 3.17 -9.93
N LEU A 40 4.52 3.42 -8.73
CA LEU A 40 3.22 4.04 -8.52
C LEU A 40 3.43 5.45 -7.97
N GLY A 41 2.48 6.32 -8.28
CA GLY A 41 2.51 7.70 -7.83
C GLY A 41 1.11 8.28 -7.78
N GLY A 42 1.00 9.43 -7.12
CA GLY A 42 -0.25 10.16 -6.98
C GLY A 42 -0.57 11.03 -8.21
N PRO A 43 -1.51 11.98 -8.05
CA PRO A 43 -1.97 12.80 -9.17
C PRO A 43 -0.89 13.64 -9.86
N ASP A 44 0.21 13.97 -9.17
CA ASP A 44 1.33 14.70 -9.77
C ASP A 44 2.17 13.81 -10.69
N GLY A 45 1.95 12.51 -10.71
CA GLY A 45 2.67 11.57 -11.56
C GLY A 45 4.10 11.26 -11.12
N ALA A 46 4.52 11.77 -9.95
CA ALA A 46 5.86 11.49 -9.45
C ALA A 46 5.98 10.03 -8.99
N PRO A 47 7.00 9.29 -9.45
CA PRO A 47 7.18 7.89 -9.03
C PRO A 47 7.74 7.83 -7.61
N LYS A 48 6.90 7.44 -6.65
CA LYS A 48 7.25 7.46 -5.24
C LYS A 48 7.33 6.08 -4.61
N PHE A 49 6.60 5.10 -5.13
CA PHE A 49 6.51 3.77 -4.56
C PHE A 49 6.81 2.75 -5.65
N TRP A 50 7.95 2.08 -5.54
CA TRP A 50 8.43 1.16 -6.56
C TRP A 50 8.20 -0.29 -6.13
N LEU A 51 7.89 -1.13 -7.11
CA LEU A 51 7.83 -2.57 -6.95
C LEU A 51 8.82 -3.19 -7.91
N GLY A 52 9.63 -4.12 -7.43
CA GLY A 52 10.59 -4.82 -8.25
C GLY A 52 10.63 -6.30 -7.91
N LYS A 53 10.98 -7.14 -8.89
CA LYS A 53 11.18 -8.55 -8.62
C LYS A 53 12.38 -8.71 -7.69
N GLN A 54 12.24 -9.57 -6.68
CA GLN A 54 13.31 -9.77 -5.71
C GLN A 54 14.58 -10.31 -6.40
N THR A 55 15.73 -9.91 -5.90
CA THR A 55 17.03 -10.25 -6.49
C THR A 55 17.94 -11.01 -5.55
N THR A 56 17.61 -11.08 -4.25
CA THR A 56 18.51 -11.65 -3.24
C THR A 56 18.08 -13.04 -2.79
N GLY A 57 16.83 -13.45 -3.09
CA GLY A 57 16.28 -14.70 -2.59
C GLY A 57 16.09 -14.68 -1.08
N GLY A 58 15.78 -15.85 -0.52
CA GLY A 58 15.58 -15.99 0.91
C GLY A 58 14.18 -15.63 1.36
N THR A 59 13.95 -15.67 2.66
CA THR A 59 12.66 -15.40 3.27
C THR A 59 12.42 -13.89 3.39
N GLN A 60 11.26 -13.44 2.94
CA GLN A 60 10.83 -12.05 3.08
C GLN A 60 10.61 -11.72 4.56
N ARG A 61 11.14 -10.58 5.01
CA ARG A 61 10.84 -10.03 6.32
C ARG A 61 9.81 -8.93 6.14
N GLU A 62 8.86 -8.88 7.06
CA GLU A 62 7.76 -7.91 7.00
C GLU A 62 8.27 -6.47 7.02
N ILE A 63 7.73 -5.65 6.11
CA ILE A 63 7.91 -4.20 6.11
C ILE A 63 6.55 -3.59 6.42
N HIS A 64 6.56 -2.44 7.10
CA HIS A 64 5.36 -1.65 7.32
C HIS A 64 5.41 -0.38 6.47
N VAL A 65 4.39 -0.18 5.64
CA VAL A 65 4.29 1.03 4.81
C VAL A 65 2.87 1.61 4.96
N ALA A 66 2.79 2.92 5.19
CA ALA A 66 1.52 3.62 5.36
C ALA A 66 1.32 4.66 4.27
N PHE A 67 0.12 4.68 3.71
CA PHE A 67 -0.31 5.63 2.68
C PHE A 67 -1.34 6.57 3.26
N THR A 68 -1.21 7.86 2.98
CA THR A 68 -2.14 8.87 3.48
C THR A 68 -3.45 8.82 2.72
N ALA A 69 -4.55 8.79 3.44
CA ALA A 69 -5.90 8.95 2.89
C ALA A 69 -6.43 10.34 3.28
N PRO A 70 -7.19 11.00 2.38
CA PRO A 70 -7.68 12.36 2.67
C PRO A 70 -8.74 12.41 3.76
N ASN A 71 -9.45 11.31 4.00
CA ASN A 71 -10.54 11.27 4.97
C ASN A 71 -10.85 9.82 5.37
N ARG A 72 -11.69 9.66 6.39
CA ARG A 72 -12.09 8.33 6.90
C ARG A 72 -12.87 7.51 5.88
N ALA A 73 -13.70 8.16 5.08
CA ALA A 73 -14.48 7.45 4.06
C ALA A 73 -13.56 6.76 3.05
N THR A 74 -12.45 7.39 2.69
CA THR A 74 -11.46 6.79 1.79
C THR A 74 -10.77 5.59 2.45
N VAL A 75 -10.45 5.67 3.74
CA VAL A 75 -9.91 4.52 4.49
C VAL A 75 -10.90 3.34 4.44
N ASP A 76 -12.19 3.62 4.66
CA ASP A 76 -13.23 2.59 4.58
C ASP A 76 -13.33 1.98 3.18
N THR A 77 -13.15 2.80 2.14
CA THR A 77 -13.14 2.32 0.75
C THR A 77 -11.94 1.40 0.50
N VAL A 78 -10.76 1.75 1.01
CA VAL A 78 -9.58 0.88 0.92
C VAL A 78 -9.86 -0.47 1.60
N HIS A 79 -10.51 -0.46 2.74
CA HIS A 79 -10.90 -1.69 3.45
C HIS A 79 -11.81 -2.57 2.57
N ARG A 80 -12.86 -1.98 1.97
CA ARG A 80 -13.76 -2.74 1.08
C ARG A 80 -13.00 -3.32 -0.10
N THR A 81 -12.12 -2.52 -0.70
CA THR A 81 -11.29 -2.95 -1.84
C THR A 81 -10.39 -4.12 -1.45
N ALA A 82 -9.76 -4.05 -0.27
CA ALA A 82 -8.93 -5.13 0.24
C ALA A 82 -9.73 -6.43 0.42
N ARG A 83 -10.95 -6.33 0.93
CA ARG A 83 -11.82 -7.49 1.09
C ARG A 83 -12.21 -8.08 -0.26
N GLU A 84 -12.51 -7.26 -1.25
CA GLU A 84 -12.82 -7.72 -2.61
C GLU A 84 -11.63 -8.42 -3.26
N LEU A 85 -10.41 -7.97 -2.95
CA LEU A 85 -9.18 -8.62 -3.41
C LEU A 85 -8.91 -9.96 -2.71
N GLY A 86 -9.62 -10.25 -1.62
CA GLY A 86 -9.34 -11.42 -0.80
C GLY A 86 -8.09 -11.26 0.06
N ALA A 87 -7.64 -10.03 0.30
CA ALA A 87 -6.47 -9.77 1.12
C ALA A 87 -6.76 -10.05 2.61
N GLU A 88 -5.74 -10.46 3.34
CA GLU A 88 -5.85 -10.61 4.79
C GLU A 88 -5.94 -9.25 5.44
N ILE A 89 -6.96 -9.03 6.28
CA ILE A 89 -7.14 -7.79 7.03
C ILE A 89 -6.49 -7.97 8.39
N LEU A 90 -5.45 -7.21 8.67
CA LEU A 90 -4.78 -7.25 9.97
C LEU A 90 -5.60 -6.54 11.04
N HIS A 91 -6.08 -5.33 10.70
CA HIS A 91 -6.96 -4.56 11.56
C HIS A 91 -7.98 -3.81 10.71
N GLU A 92 -9.26 -4.00 11.01
CA GLU A 92 -10.33 -3.25 10.36
C GLU A 92 -10.21 -1.76 10.67
N PRO A 93 -10.82 -0.87 9.86
CA PRO A 93 -10.76 0.56 10.11
C PRO A 93 -11.27 0.90 11.50
N LYS A 94 -10.47 1.64 12.24
CA LYS A 94 -10.85 2.16 13.55
C LYS A 94 -9.96 3.33 13.93
N GLU A 95 -10.36 4.04 14.96
CA GLU A 95 -9.54 5.09 15.55
C GLU A 95 -8.44 4.46 16.41
N TRP A 96 -7.25 5.04 16.33
CA TRP A 96 -6.07 4.61 17.08
C TRP A 96 -5.61 5.80 17.95
N PRO A 97 -6.32 6.07 19.06
CA PRO A 97 -6.03 7.27 19.86
C PRO A 97 -4.65 7.23 20.51
N GLU A 98 -4.05 6.06 20.66
CA GLU A 98 -2.70 5.92 21.20
C GLU A 98 -1.64 6.60 20.32
N TYR A 99 -1.90 6.79 19.02
CA TYR A 99 -0.99 7.52 18.13
C TYR A 99 -1.27 9.01 18.19
N HIS A 100 -2.51 9.41 18.01
CA HIS A 100 -3.02 10.75 18.29
C HIS A 100 -4.54 10.78 18.04
N PRO A 101 -5.27 11.77 18.59
CA PRO A 101 -6.70 11.91 18.29
C PRO A 101 -6.91 12.15 16.78
N GLY A 102 -7.88 11.43 16.21
CA GLY A 102 -8.18 11.54 14.79
C GLY A 102 -7.41 10.59 13.89
N TYR A 103 -6.50 9.79 14.43
CA TYR A 103 -5.78 8.78 13.65
C TYR A 103 -6.73 7.62 13.34
N TYR A 104 -7.15 7.49 12.07
CA TYR A 104 -8.11 6.48 11.63
C TYR A 104 -7.48 5.67 10.51
N ALA A 105 -7.33 4.35 10.70
CA ALA A 105 -6.53 3.55 9.80
C ALA A 105 -7.04 2.12 9.66
N VAL A 106 -6.72 1.53 8.50
CA VAL A 106 -6.90 0.11 8.18
C VAL A 106 -5.52 -0.48 7.87
N PHE A 107 -5.31 -1.75 8.27
CA PHE A 107 -4.05 -2.46 8.06
C PHE A 107 -4.35 -3.77 7.33
N VAL A 108 -3.65 -4.02 6.23
CA VAL A 108 -3.85 -5.21 5.40
C VAL A 108 -2.51 -5.83 5.04
N ARG A 109 -2.53 -7.11 4.69
CA ARG A 109 -1.32 -7.87 4.30
C ARG A 109 -1.19 -7.90 2.78
N ASP A 110 -0.01 -7.54 2.26
CA ASP A 110 0.23 -7.66 0.82
C ASP A 110 0.62 -9.10 0.44
N PRO A 111 0.81 -9.42 -0.87
CA PRO A 111 1.14 -10.78 -1.28
C PRO A 111 2.44 -11.35 -0.69
N ASP A 112 3.38 -10.49 -0.30
CA ASP A 112 4.65 -10.92 0.29
C ASP A 112 4.61 -10.90 1.82
N GLY A 113 3.48 -10.58 2.43
CA GLY A 113 3.31 -10.56 3.88
C GLY A 113 3.64 -9.23 4.53
N ASN A 114 3.80 -8.16 3.77
CA ASN A 114 4.05 -6.83 4.33
C ASN A 114 2.79 -6.23 4.93
N ASN A 115 2.96 -5.39 5.93
CA ASN A 115 1.88 -4.67 6.60
C ASN A 115 1.66 -3.34 5.88
N VAL A 116 0.52 -3.22 5.19
CA VAL A 116 0.16 -2.05 4.39
C VAL A 116 -0.98 -1.31 5.08
N GLU A 117 -0.80 -0.04 5.33
CA GLU A 117 -1.74 0.80 6.06
C GLU A 117 -2.27 1.92 5.17
N ALA A 118 -3.56 2.22 5.29
CA ALA A 118 -4.12 3.48 4.79
C ALA A 118 -4.61 4.26 6.00
N VAL A 119 -4.18 5.51 6.14
CA VAL A 119 -4.44 6.31 7.33
C VAL A 119 -4.92 7.70 6.99
N SER A 120 -5.95 8.13 7.72
CA SER A 120 -6.44 9.51 7.73
C SER A 120 -6.14 10.12 9.10
N HIS A 121 -5.64 11.33 9.10
CA HIS A 121 -5.31 12.06 10.32
C HIS A 121 -6.42 13.02 10.76
N SER A 122 -7.57 12.97 10.10
CA SER A 122 -8.66 13.91 10.40
C SER A 122 -9.92 13.23 10.92
#